data_3c81d7300ec2d81131176dc438a9e7a7
#
_entry.id   3c81d7300ec2d81131176dc438a9e7a7
#
_cell.length_a   1.000
_cell.length_b   1.000
_cell.length_c   1.000
_cell.angle_alpha   90.00
_cell.angle_beta   90.00
_cell.angle_gamma   90.00
#
_symmetry.space_group_name_H-M   'P 1'
#
loop_
_entity.id
_entity.type
_entity.pdbx_description
1 polymer ?
#
loop_
_entity_poly.entity_id
_entity_poly.type
_entity_poly.pdbx_seq_one_letter_code
_entity_poly.pdbx_strand_id
1 'polypeptide(L)'
;VLEGQADGICAVGKRLQPGHLLVNKHTPLDTKNNILDRQPDSLPDSQFRPTPLPYKGPRGHHDTYVDRVMLSGNRTDANFVKIRVRSTRRPELGDKFSSRHGQKGVIGQIVAQHDLPFNDSGIAPDIIMNPHGFPSRMTVGKMIELIAAKAAVLDGRLRDGTAFAGDSVASCGEVLLRHGFSYAGKDYLTSGITGEPLAAYVFAGPIYYQKLKHMVIDKMHARARGPRQVLTRQPTEGRSREGGLRLGEMERDCLIGYGASMLLNERLMTSSDGFKVHVCEQCGLLGHAAWCRACSTRQHLRQLEIPYACKLLFQELQSMNVIPRLKLTPK
;
A
#
# COMPACT_ATOMS: atom_id res chain seq x y z
N VAL A 1 13.27 9.52 21.18
CA VAL A 1 12.96 10.56 20.18
C VAL A 1 12.77 11.93 20.82
N LEU A 2 12.26 11.97 22.05
CA LEU A 2 12.05 13.19 22.82
C LEU A 2 13.22 13.49 23.80
N GLU A 3 14.30 12.72 23.77
CA GLU A 3 15.46 12.94 24.64
C GLU A 3 16.11 14.29 24.36
N GLY A 4 16.21 15.11 25.39
CA GLY A 4 16.82 16.44 25.33
C GLY A 4 15.91 17.57 24.82
N GLN A 5 14.60 17.31 24.62
CA GLN A 5 13.63 18.33 24.19
C GLN A 5 12.66 18.65 25.32
N ALA A 6 12.73 19.88 25.83
CA ALA A 6 11.86 20.36 26.90
C ALA A 6 10.41 20.63 26.43
N ASP A 7 10.20 20.80 25.13
CA ASP A 7 8.89 21.12 24.51
C ASP A 7 7.99 19.93 24.24
N GLY A 8 8.49 18.70 24.47
CA GLY A 8 7.76 17.47 24.23
C GLY A 8 7.46 17.15 22.76
N ILE A 9 8.14 17.78 21.81
CA ILE A 9 7.99 17.59 20.36
C ILE A 9 9.25 16.95 19.78
N CYS A 10 9.12 16.09 18.79
CA CYS A 10 10.26 15.42 18.18
C CYS A 10 11.17 16.42 17.41
N ALA A 11 12.50 16.25 17.55
CA ALA A 11 13.49 17.08 16.87
C ALA A 11 13.54 16.79 15.36
N VAL A 12 13.83 17.84 14.58
CA VAL A 12 14.14 17.72 13.15
C VAL A 12 15.41 16.90 12.95
N GLY A 13 15.44 16.03 11.93
CA GLY A 13 16.57 15.15 11.63
C GLY A 13 16.59 13.82 12.42
N LYS A 14 15.72 13.64 13.41
CA LYS A 14 15.66 12.36 14.16
C LYS A 14 15.09 11.23 13.30
N ARG A 15 15.74 10.05 13.39
CA ARG A 15 15.23 8.80 12.81
C ARG A 15 14.07 8.29 13.64
N LEU A 16 12.99 7.95 12.96
CA LEU A 16 11.76 7.45 13.57
C LEU A 16 11.67 5.93 13.41
N GLN A 17 11.23 5.27 14.48
CA GLN A 17 10.85 3.86 14.47
C GLN A 17 9.36 3.75 14.88
N PRO A 18 8.62 2.71 14.43
CA PRO A 18 7.27 2.47 14.89
C PRO A 18 7.20 2.42 16.42
N GLY A 19 6.22 3.13 17.00
CA GLY A 19 6.08 3.27 18.44
C GLY A 19 6.82 4.46 19.08
N HIS A 20 7.74 5.13 18.36
CA HIS A 20 8.31 6.38 18.87
C HIS A 20 7.25 7.47 18.99
N LEU A 21 7.33 8.30 20.02
CA LEU A 21 6.42 9.42 20.21
C LEU A 21 6.86 10.61 19.35
N LEU A 22 5.92 11.17 18.61
CA LEU A 22 6.12 12.40 17.85
C LEU A 22 5.83 13.64 18.70
N VAL A 23 4.77 13.58 19.50
CA VAL A 23 4.35 14.64 20.40
C VAL A 23 3.87 14.02 21.70
N ASN A 24 4.39 14.51 22.81
CA ASN A 24 3.89 14.18 24.13
C ASN A 24 2.85 15.24 24.53
N LYS A 25 1.58 14.95 24.29
CA LYS A 25 0.48 15.87 24.59
C LYS A 25 -0.44 15.34 25.66
N HIS A 26 -1.04 16.26 26.39
CA HIS A 26 -2.09 16.00 27.35
C HIS A 26 -3.39 16.61 26.86
N THR A 27 -4.50 15.96 27.12
CA THR A 27 -5.83 16.43 26.76
C THR A 27 -6.65 16.63 28.03
N PRO A 28 -7.36 17.74 28.19
CA PRO A 28 -8.18 17.98 29.37
C PRO A 28 -9.32 16.95 29.48
N LEU A 29 -9.67 16.57 30.68
CA LEU A 29 -10.78 15.65 30.97
C LEU A 29 -12.14 16.30 30.70
N ASP A 30 -12.28 17.58 31.03
CA ASP A 30 -13.50 18.36 30.78
C ASP A 30 -13.40 19.07 29.42
N THR A 31 -14.14 18.54 28.43
CA THR A 31 -14.20 19.08 27.07
C THR A 31 -15.45 19.94 26.80
N LYS A 32 -16.34 20.13 27.82
CA LYS A 32 -17.59 20.88 27.62
C LYS A 32 -17.40 22.39 27.67
N ASN A 33 -16.37 22.84 28.38
CA ASN A 33 -16.07 24.26 28.51
C ASN A 33 -14.95 24.63 27.54
N ASN A 34 -15.07 25.80 26.90
CA ASN A 34 -14.09 26.27 25.92
C ASN A 34 -12.74 26.48 26.60
N ILE A 35 -11.74 25.67 26.22
CA ILE A 35 -10.39 25.68 26.82
C ILE A 35 -9.68 27.02 26.57
N LEU A 36 -10.06 27.74 25.51
CA LEU A 36 -9.49 29.04 25.15
C LEU A 36 -9.82 30.12 26.17
N ASP A 37 -10.88 29.97 26.97
CA ASP A 37 -11.28 30.91 28.00
C ASP A 37 -10.58 30.65 29.34
N ARG A 38 -9.82 29.56 29.46
CA ARG A 38 -9.04 29.21 30.65
C ARG A 38 -7.56 29.28 30.34
N GLN A 39 -6.81 29.96 31.15
CA GLN A 39 -5.34 29.91 31.06
C GLN A 39 -4.89 28.46 31.36
N PRO A 40 -4.23 27.76 30.42
CA PRO A 40 -3.85 26.35 30.61
C PRO A 40 -2.92 26.16 31.82
N ASP A 41 -2.12 27.16 32.17
CA ASP A 41 -1.20 27.12 33.31
C ASP A 41 -1.88 27.19 34.68
N SER A 42 -3.19 27.48 34.74
CA SER A 42 -3.96 27.57 35.99
C SER A 42 -4.67 26.25 36.41
N LEU A 43 -4.59 25.22 35.54
CA LEU A 43 -5.25 23.94 35.78
C LEU A 43 -4.29 22.92 36.38
N PRO A 44 -4.66 22.19 37.48
CA PRO A 44 -3.81 21.16 38.04
C PRO A 44 -3.65 19.97 37.09
N ASP A 45 -2.49 19.34 37.09
CA ASP A 45 -2.15 18.20 36.22
C ASP A 45 -3.14 17.03 36.31
N SER A 46 -3.85 16.87 37.44
CA SER A 46 -4.86 15.85 37.64
C SER A 46 -6.09 16.00 36.70
N GLN A 47 -6.30 17.17 36.11
CA GLN A 47 -7.39 17.42 35.15
C GLN A 47 -7.02 17.09 33.71
N PHE A 48 -5.78 16.63 33.46
CA PHE A 48 -5.31 16.25 32.13
C PHE A 48 -5.10 14.75 32.03
N ARG A 49 -5.43 14.20 30.87
CA ARG A 49 -5.13 12.82 30.48
C ARG A 49 -3.99 12.81 29.48
N PRO A 50 -2.93 12.02 29.69
CA PRO A 50 -1.88 11.87 28.69
C PRO A 50 -2.43 11.20 27.43
N THR A 51 -2.24 11.85 26.30
CA THR A 51 -2.64 11.36 24.96
C THR A 51 -1.49 11.52 23.97
N PRO A 52 -0.37 10.83 24.22
CA PRO A 52 0.80 10.94 23.35
C PRO A 52 0.46 10.49 21.94
N LEU A 53 1.08 11.13 20.93
CA LEU A 53 0.94 10.77 19.53
C LEU A 53 2.08 9.84 19.11
N PRO A 54 1.84 8.51 18.99
CA PRO A 54 2.85 7.58 18.53
C PRO A 54 3.00 7.64 17.01
N TYR A 55 4.22 7.47 16.55
CA TYR A 55 4.51 7.25 15.13
C TYR A 55 4.17 5.80 14.76
N LYS A 56 3.23 5.64 13.82
CA LYS A 56 2.81 4.30 13.36
C LYS A 56 3.71 3.73 12.27
N GLY A 57 4.53 4.56 11.65
CA GLY A 57 5.39 4.16 10.53
C GLY A 57 4.64 3.89 9.22
N PRO A 58 5.33 3.94 8.08
CA PRO A 58 4.82 3.36 6.84
C PRO A 58 4.87 1.84 6.94
N ARG A 59 4.03 1.16 6.19
CA ARG A 59 4.16 -0.30 6.04
C ARG A 59 5.46 -0.60 5.28
N GLY A 60 6.28 -1.48 5.83
CA GLY A 60 7.61 -1.82 5.32
C GLY A 60 8.75 -1.18 6.11
N HIS A 61 9.96 -1.72 5.93
CA HIS A 61 11.16 -1.26 6.61
C HIS A 61 11.83 -0.12 5.82
N HIS A 62 11.31 1.10 5.97
CA HIS A 62 11.94 2.28 5.42
C HIS A 62 12.47 3.17 6.53
N ASP A 63 13.70 3.64 6.38
CA ASP A 63 14.23 4.66 7.26
C ASP A 63 13.43 5.95 7.10
N THR A 64 12.83 6.38 8.19
CA THR A 64 12.00 7.59 8.22
C THR A 64 12.64 8.59 9.16
N TYR A 65 12.70 9.83 8.72
CA TYR A 65 13.29 10.94 9.45
C TYR A 65 12.30 12.08 9.58
N VAL A 66 12.39 12.82 10.68
CA VAL A 66 11.66 14.09 10.82
C VAL A 66 12.30 15.12 9.90
N ASP A 67 11.57 15.63 8.93
CA ASP A 67 12.05 16.60 7.96
C ASP A 67 11.80 18.03 8.42
N ARG A 68 10.61 18.30 8.92
CA ARG A 68 10.22 19.64 9.38
C ARG A 68 9.15 19.55 10.47
N VAL A 69 9.27 20.44 11.44
CA VAL A 69 8.25 20.66 12.49
C VAL A 69 7.76 22.09 12.36
N MET A 70 6.46 22.28 12.40
CA MET A 70 5.82 23.58 12.35
C MET A 70 4.84 23.70 13.51
N LEU A 71 4.99 24.74 14.29
CA LEU A 71 4.07 25.14 15.36
C LEU A 71 3.25 26.32 14.88
N SER A 72 1.97 26.31 15.12
CA SER A 72 1.06 27.38 14.77
C SER A 72 -0.13 27.40 15.73
N GLY A 73 -0.76 28.54 15.89
CA GLY A 73 -2.02 28.70 16.60
C GLY A 73 -3.14 29.08 15.64
N ASN A 74 -4.34 28.66 15.96
CA ASN A 74 -5.56 29.04 15.25
C ASN A 74 -6.59 29.56 16.25
N ARG A 75 -7.65 30.24 15.78
CA ARG A 75 -8.74 30.73 16.64
C ARG A 75 -9.47 29.63 17.41
N THR A 76 -9.49 28.41 16.84
CA THR A 76 -10.14 27.23 17.44
C THR A 76 -9.16 26.34 18.20
N ASP A 77 -7.88 26.35 17.82
CA ASP A 77 -6.83 25.48 18.37
C ASP A 77 -5.64 26.32 18.83
N ALA A 78 -5.43 26.39 20.15
CA ALA A 78 -4.35 27.19 20.72
C ALA A 78 -2.96 26.70 20.30
N ASN A 79 -2.81 25.37 20.16
CA ASN A 79 -1.55 24.74 19.77
C ASN A 79 -1.77 23.73 18.64
N PHE A 80 -1.29 24.06 17.46
CA PHE A 80 -1.36 23.23 16.28
C PHE A 80 0.04 22.82 15.83
N VAL A 81 0.31 21.51 15.81
CA VAL A 81 1.62 20.97 15.44
C VAL A 81 1.50 20.19 14.12
N LYS A 82 2.28 20.60 13.12
CA LYS A 82 2.47 19.81 11.88
C LYS A 82 3.88 19.24 11.84
N ILE A 83 3.99 17.94 11.70
CA ILE A 83 5.27 17.25 11.56
C ILE A 83 5.31 16.61 10.18
N ARG A 84 6.30 17.03 9.37
CA ARG A 84 6.60 16.41 8.09
C ARG A 84 7.68 15.36 8.29
N VAL A 85 7.37 14.14 7.89
CA VAL A 85 8.32 13.03 7.91
C VAL A 85 8.72 12.66 6.49
N ARG A 86 9.97 12.24 6.31
CA ARG A 86 10.54 11.83 5.03
C ARG A 86 11.01 10.38 5.14
N SER A 87 10.62 9.56 4.18
CA SER A 87 11.16 8.21 4.01
C SER A 87 11.70 8.06 2.59
N THR A 88 12.91 7.51 2.46
CA THR A 88 13.48 7.21 1.15
C THR A 88 12.99 5.84 0.69
N ARG A 89 12.39 5.80 -0.49
CA ARG A 89 11.89 4.56 -1.10
C ARG A 89 12.71 4.28 -2.34
N ARG A 90 13.59 3.29 -2.28
CA ARG A 90 14.31 2.79 -3.45
C ARG A 90 13.34 2.02 -4.34
N PRO A 91 13.56 2.00 -5.67
CA PRO A 91 12.78 1.19 -6.58
C PRO A 91 12.79 -0.29 -6.19
N GLU A 92 11.62 -0.92 -6.26
CA GLU A 92 11.42 -2.35 -6.00
C GLU A 92 10.74 -3.02 -7.19
N LEU A 93 10.82 -4.35 -7.26
CA LEU A 93 10.11 -5.12 -8.28
C LEU A 93 8.62 -4.82 -8.25
N GLY A 94 8.04 -4.51 -9.41
CA GLY A 94 6.64 -4.15 -9.54
C GLY A 94 6.31 -2.66 -9.32
N ASP A 95 7.26 -1.83 -8.94
CA ASP A 95 7.07 -0.38 -8.91
C ASP A 95 6.86 0.16 -10.32
N LYS A 96 5.97 1.15 -10.43
CA LYS A 96 5.53 1.69 -11.71
C LYS A 96 6.35 2.90 -12.12
N PHE A 97 6.89 2.84 -13.33
CA PHE A 97 7.62 3.92 -13.97
C PHE A 97 6.96 4.33 -15.29
N SER A 98 7.21 5.52 -15.74
CA SER A 98 6.76 6.00 -17.05
C SER A 98 7.71 7.04 -17.60
N SER A 99 7.85 7.06 -18.94
CA SER A 99 8.37 8.23 -19.65
C SER A 99 7.29 9.31 -19.77
N ARG A 100 7.66 10.48 -20.29
CA ARG A 100 6.70 11.57 -20.60
C ARG A 100 5.82 11.29 -21.81
N HIS A 101 5.98 10.12 -22.45
CA HIS A 101 5.28 9.70 -23.69
C HIS A 101 4.25 8.60 -23.44
N GLY A 102 3.74 8.46 -22.20
CA GLY A 102 2.66 7.51 -21.89
C GLY A 102 3.08 6.03 -21.88
N GLN A 103 4.36 5.71 -21.95
CA GLN A 103 4.88 4.34 -21.88
C GLN A 103 5.06 3.88 -20.44
N LYS A 104 3.96 3.73 -19.74
CA LYS A 104 3.95 3.19 -18.37
C LYS A 104 4.37 1.72 -18.36
N GLY A 105 5.20 1.35 -17.41
CA GLY A 105 5.64 -0.02 -17.19
C GLY A 105 5.95 -0.28 -15.73
N VAL A 106 6.13 -1.53 -15.40
CA VAL A 106 6.54 -1.96 -14.06
C VAL A 106 7.94 -2.56 -14.11
N ILE A 107 8.69 -2.46 -13.01
CA ILE A 107 9.99 -3.09 -12.87
C ILE A 107 9.79 -4.59 -12.86
N GLY A 108 10.36 -5.29 -13.85
CA GLY A 108 10.35 -6.74 -13.92
C GLY A 108 11.58 -7.38 -13.29
N GLN A 109 12.72 -6.69 -13.32
CA GLN A 109 13.98 -7.18 -12.78
C GLN A 109 14.84 -6.01 -12.29
N ILE A 110 15.59 -6.23 -11.24
CA ILE A 110 16.65 -5.33 -10.77
C ILE A 110 17.96 -6.08 -10.91
N VAL A 111 18.88 -5.51 -11.69
CA VAL A 111 20.17 -6.10 -12.02
C VAL A 111 21.27 -5.28 -11.35
N ALA A 112 22.32 -5.93 -10.89
CA ALA A 112 23.49 -5.24 -10.35
C ALA A 112 24.20 -4.45 -11.45
N GLN A 113 24.79 -3.31 -11.12
CA GLN A 113 25.41 -2.42 -12.12
C GLN A 113 26.53 -3.09 -12.93
N HIS A 114 27.28 -4.01 -12.31
CA HIS A 114 28.38 -4.73 -12.98
C HIS A 114 27.90 -5.78 -13.99
N ASP A 115 26.63 -6.24 -13.87
CA ASP A 115 26.03 -7.19 -14.83
C ASP A 115 25.34 -6.48 -16.01
N LEU A 116 25.15 -5.15 -15.91
CA LEU A 116 24.56 -4.36 -16.98
C LEU A 116 25.54 -4.18 -18.14
N PRO A 117 25.04 -4.09 -19.37
CA PRO A 117 25.88 -3.77 -20.52
C PRO A 117 26.43 -2.34 -20.39
N PHE A 118 27.63 -2.11 -20.90
CA PHE A 118 28.32 -0.82 -20.86
C PHE A 118 28.91 -0.46 -22.21
N ASN A 119 29.09 0.84 -22.45
CA ASN A 119 29.72 1.34 -23.66
C ASN A 119 31.26 1.51 -23.50
N ASP A 120 31.98 1.89 -24.56
CA ASP A 120 33.42 2.09 -24.54
C ASP A 120 33.87 3.18 -23.52
N SER A 121 32.98 4.09 -23.13
CA SER A 121 33.22 5.10 -22.12
C SER A 121 32.94 4.59 -20.69
N GLY A 122 32.59 3.32 -20.53
CA GLY A 122 32.28 2.71 -19.23
C GLY A 122 30.87 3.07 -18.66
N ILE A 123 30.01 3.70 -19.45
CA ILE A 123 28.66 4.12 -19.03
C ILE A 123 27.71 2.94 -19.18
N ALA A 124 27.12 2.50 -18.05
CA ALA A 124 26.05 1.52 -18.02
C ALA A 124 24.67 2.21 -17.95
N PRO A 125 23.62 1.66 -18.59
CA PRO A 125 22.29 2.22 -18.52
C PRO A 125 21.66 2.01 -17.14
N ASP A 126 20.86 2.97 -16.67
CA ASP A 126 20.08 2.85 -15.43
C ASP A 126 18.77 2.08 -15.65
N ILE A 127 18.21 2.13 -16.86
CA ILE A 127 16.95 1.48 -17.24
C ILE A 127 17.09 0.84 -18.62
N ILE A 128 16.67 -0.42 -18.72
CA ILE A 128 16.57 -1.13 -20.00
C ILE A 128 15.09 -1.37 -20.29
N MET A 129 14.66 -1.03 -21.49
CA MET A 129 13.30 -1.21 -21.96
C MET A 129 13.19 -2.23 -23.09
N ASN A 130 12.07 -2.94 -23.10
CA ASN A 130 11.74 -3.77 -24.25
C ASN A 130 11.37 -2.90 -25.48
N PRO A 131 12.06 -3.03 -26.61
CA PRO A 131 11.78 -2.26 -27.82
C PRO A 131 10.41 -2.56 -28.44
N HIS A 132 9.79 -3.70 -28.15
CA HIS A 132 8.47 -4.04 -28.64
C HIS A 132 7.35 -3.09 -28.12
N GLY A 133 7.64 -2.26 -27.12
CA GLY A 133 6.74 -1.19 -26.69
C GLY A 133 6.62 0.00 -27.66
N PHE A 134 7.49 0.12 -28.68
CA PHE A 134 7.48 1.25 -29.62
C PHE A 134 6.54 1.08 -30.80
N PRO A 135 6.56 -0.04 -31.56
CA PRO A 135 5.76 -0.16 -32.78
C PRO A 135 4.26 0.00 -32.55
N SER A 136 3.72 -0.67 -31.53
CA SER A 136 2.28 -0.64 -31.23
C SER A 136 1.80 0.70 -30.68
N ARG A 137 2.66 1.45 -29.99
CA ARG A 137 2.32 2.73 -29.35
C ARG A 137 2.66 3.95 -30.15
N MET A 138 3.39 3.79 -31.25
CA MET A 138 3.78 4.86 -32.18
C MET A 138 4.41 6.09 -31.49
N THR A 139 5.17 5.88 -30.40
CA THR A 139 5.74 6.96 -29.57
C THR A 139 7.06 7.45 -30.15
N VAL A 140 7.04 8.01 -31.35
CA VAL A 140 8.23 8.55 -32.04
C VAL A 140 8.89 9.67 -31.26
N GLY A 141 8.10 10.51 -30.59
CA GLY A 141 8.59 11.60 -29.74
C GLY A 141 9.56 11.15 -28.66
N LYS A 142 9.43 9.94 -28.13
CA LYS A 142 10.37 9.38 -27.17
C LYS A 142 11.76 9.12 -27.79
N MET A 143 11.81 8.66 -29.03
CA MET A 143 13.09 8.45 -29.76
C MET A 143 13.74 9.79 -30.05
N ILE A 144 12.96 10.79 -30.47
CA ILE A 144 13.47 12.14 -30.72
C ILE A 144 14.00 12.76 -29.43
N GLU A 145 13.28 12.59 -28.30
CA GLU A 145 13.75 13.05 -26.99
C GLU A 145 15.11 12.46 -26.63
N LEU A 146 15.33 11.17 -26.86
CA LEU A 146 16.59 10.50 -26.53
C LEU A 146 17.75 11.06 -27.35
N ILE A 147 17.59 11.24 -28.68
CA ILE A 147 18.63 11.79 -29.56
C ILE A 147 18.89 13.24 -29.18
N ALA A 148 17.87 14.05 -29.02
CA ALA A 148 18.01 15.45 -28.65
C ALA A 148 18.64 15.63 -27.25
N ALA A 149 18.28 14.80 -26.28
CA ALA A 149 18.87 14.83 -24.97
C ALA A 149 20.35 14.41 -24.99
N LYS A 150 20.72 13.41 -25.79
CA LYS A 150 22.12 13.00 -25.98
C LYS A 150 22.95 14.14 -26.61
N ALA A 151 22.42 14.79 -27.62
CA ALA A 151 23.04 15.97 -28.24
C ALA A 151 23.13 17.15 -27.27
N ALA A 152 22.10 17.38 -26.45
CA ALA A 152 22.06 18.46 -25.45
C ALA A 152 23.15 18.29 -24.38
N VAL A 153 23.36 17.07 -23.89
CA VAL A 153 24.40 16.77 -22.89
C VAL A 153 25.81 17.03 -23.48
N LEU A 154 26.06 16.70 -24.73
CA LEU A 154 27.34 16.88 -25.38
C LEU A 154 27.64 18.36 -25.71
N ASP A 155 26.63 19.09 -26.15
CA ASP A 155 26.72 20.50 -26.55
C ASP A 155 26.58 21.48 -25.38
N GLY A 156 26.07 21.00 -24.24
CA GLY A 156 25.79 21.83 -23.05
C GLY A 156 24.66 22.84 -23.25
N ARG A 157 23.78 22.65 -24.25
CA ARG A 157 22.67 23.56 -24.58
C ARG A 157 21.33 22.93 -24.36
N LEU A 158 20.35 23.73 -23.97
CA LEU A 158 18.95 23.32 -23.98
C LEU A 158 18.48 23.12 -25.43
N ARG A 159 17.73 22.06 -25.65
CA ARG A 159 17.08 21.76 -26.92
C ARG A 159 15.60 22.10 -26.86
N ASP A 160 15.08 22.66 -27.95
CA ASP A 160 13.67 22.99 -28.07
C ASP A 160 12.85 21.74 -28.45
N GLY A 161 11.97 21.33 -27.56
CA GLY A 161 11.05 20.19 -27.73
C GLY A 161 9.64 20.59 -28.15
N THR A 162 9.41 21.80 -28.63
CA THR A 162 8.08 22.27 -29.08
C THR A 162 7.56 21.38 -30.20
N ALA A 163 6.33 20.96 -30.12
CA ALA A 163 5.70 20.11 -31.13
C ALA A 163 5.71 20.81 -32.50
N PHE A 164 6.18 20.11 -33.53
CA PHE A 164 6.30 20.56 -34.95
C PHE A 164 7.21 21.75 -35.22
N ALA A 165 7.76 22.41 -34.19
CA ALA A 165 8.60 23.60 -34.34
C ALA A 165 9.94 23.48 -33.60
N GLY A 166 10.22 22.34 -32.95
CA GLY A 166 11.45 22.08 -32.20
C GLY A 166 12.65 21.75 -33.12
N ASP A 167 13.78 21.43 -32.48
CA ASP A 167 15.01 21.06 -33.14
C ASP A 167 14.83 19.87 -34.09
N SER A 168 15.43 19.92 -35.25
CA SER A 168 15.38 18.81 -36.23
C SER A 168 16.27 17.64 -35.80
N VAL A 169 15.85 16.42 -36.12
CA VAL A 169 16.65 15.21 -35.86
C VAL A 169 17.99 15.27 -36.56
N ALA A 170 18.01 15.88 -37.75
CA ALA A 170 19.26 16.07 -38.54
C ALA A 170 20.27 16.93 -37.80
N SER A 171 19.85 18.08 -37.23
CA SER A 171 20.76 18.97 -36.47
C SER A 171 21.29 18.28 -35.21
N CYS A 172 20.48 17.48 -34.53
CA CYS A 172 20.92 16.68 -33.37
C CYS A 172 21.94 15.62 -33.78
N GLY A 173 21.72 14.93 -34.93
CA GLY A 173 22.64 13.93 -35.46
C GLY A 173 24.01 14.52 -35.87
N GLU A 174 24.04 15.73 -36.45
CA GLU A 174 25.30 16.42 -36.73
C GLU A 174 26.10 16.75 -35.47
N VAL A 175 25.43 17.14 -34.37
CA VAL A 175 26.11 17.35 -33.09
C VAL A 175 26.70 16.05 -32.56
N LEU A 176 25.98 14.95 -32.67
CA LEU A 176 26.50 13.63 -32.27
C LEU A 176 27.75 13.24 -33.03
N LEU A 177 27.75 13.46 -34.35
CA LEU A 177 28.95 13.20 -35.21
C LEU A 177 30.14 14.04 -34.81
N ARG A 178 29.97 15.33 -34.55
CA ARG A 178 31.05 16.24 -34.07
C ARG A 178 31.73 15.73 -32.80
N HIS A 179 31.01 15.06 -31.96
CA HIS A 179 31.49 14.51 -30.68
C HIS A 179 31.91 13.03 -30.79
N GLY A 180 31.96 12.46 -31.98
CA GLY A 180 32.43 11.08 -32.22
C GLY A 180 31.38 10.00 -31.95
N PHE A 181 30.10 10.36 -31.79
CA PHE A 181 29.01 9.42 -31.65
C PHE A 181 28.32 9.09 -32.96
N SER A 182 27.57 7.99 -32.98
CA SER A 182 26.78 7.62 -34.15
C SER A 182 25.67 8.65 -34.41
N TYR A 183 25.49 9.02 -35.70
CA TYR A 183 24.42 9.91 -36.16
C TYR A 183 23.03 9.46 -35.69
N ALA A 184 22.78 8.16 -35.64
CA ALA A 184 21.50 7.56 -35.24
C ALA A 184 21.34 7.42 -33.72
N GLY A 185 22.30 7.86 -32.92
CA GLY A 185 22.24 7.76 -31.45
C GLY A 185 22.39 6.33 -30.91
N LYS A 186 22.86 5.39 -31.73
CA LYS A 186 23.11 4.00 -31.34
C LYS A 186 24.54 3.82 -30.84
N ASP A 187 24.71 2.99 -29.81
CA ASP A 187 26.01 2.67 -29.23
C ASP A 187 26.32 1.18 -29.34
N TYR A 188 27.61 0.84 -29.43
CA TYR A 188 28.09 -0.50 -29.15
C TYR A 188 28.10 -0.72 -27.62
N LEU A 189 27.54 -1.82 -27.20
CA LEU A 189 27.56 -2.21 -25.81
C LEU A 189 28.22 -3.56 -25.64
N THR A 190 28.99 -3.68 -24.57
CA THR A 190 29.62 -4.92 -24.14
C THR A 190 28.80 -5.49 -22.97
N SER A 191 28.56 -6.79 -22.97
CA SER A 191 27.82 -7.46 -21.86
C SER A 191 28.64 -7.42 -20.58
N GLY A 192 28.07 -6.97 -19.48
CA GLY A 192 28.70 -7.00 -18.17
C GLY A 192 28.88 -8.41 -17.62
N ILE A 193 28.08 -9.37 -18.08
CA ILE A 193 28.12 -10.76 -17.62
C ILE A 193 29.18 -11.58 -18.33
N THR A 194 29.21 -11.52 -19.70
CA THR A 194 30.09 -12.35 -20.50
C THR A 194 31.36 -11.65 -20.92
N GLY A 195 31.40 -10.31 -20.89
CA GLY A 195 32.50 -9.51 -21.41
C GLY A 195 32.56 -9.46 -22.95
N GLU A 196 31.57 -10.02 -23.65
CA GLU A 196 31.49 -10.03 -25.10
C GLU A 196 30.67 -8.86 -25.63
N PRO A 197 31.01 -8.28 -26.79
CA PRO A 197 30.19 -7.25 -27.42
C PRO A 197 28.81 -7.82 -27.80
N LEU A 198 27.76 -7.02 -27.61
CA LEU A 198 26.43 -7.41 -28.08
C LEU A 198 26.38 -7.42 -29.62
N ALA A 199 25.68 -8.41 -30.15
CA ALA A 199 25.54 -8.60 -31.62
C ALA A 199 24.65 -7.56 -32.31
N ALA A 200 24.29 -6.48 -31.62
CA ALA A 200 23.41 -5.42 -32.11
C ALA A 200 23.83 -4.05 -31.61
N TYR A 201 23.63 -3.02 -32.43
CA TYR A 201 23.71 -1.64 -31.99
C TYR A 201 22.49 -1.32 -31.12
N VAL A 202 22.72 -0.78 -29.95
CA VAL A 202 21.67 -0.46 -29.00
C VAL A 202 21.40 1.05 -29.01
N PHE A 203 20.14 1.42 -29.14
CA PHE A 203 19.69 2.80 -29.04
C PHE A 203 19.70 3.22 -27.56
N ALA A 204 20.71 4.00 -27.17
CA ALA A 204 20.97 4.38 -25.78
C ALA A 204 21.23 5.88 -25.64
N GLY A 205 20.75 6.46 -24.57
CA GLY A 205 20.94 7.87 -24.24
C GLY A 205 20.10 8.31 -23.07
N PRO A 206 20.28 9.54 -22.60
CA PRO A 206 19.51 10.09 -21.50
C PRO A 206 18.06 10.34 -21.92
N ILE A 207 17.14 10.01 -21.03
CA ILE A 207 15.70 10.26 -21.20
C ILE A 207 15.07 10.60 -19.86
N TYR A 208 14.06 11.45 -19.84
CA TYR A 208 13.36 11.83 -18.63
C TYR A 208 12.37 10.75 -18.19
N TYR A 209 12.69 10.07 -17.09
CA TYR A 209 11.87 9.01 -16.52
C TYR A 209 11.25 9.44 -15.21
N GLN A 210 10.02 8.99 -14.97
CA GLN A 210 9.21 9.35 -13.80
C GLN A 210 8.87 8.10 -13.00
N LYS A 211 9.21 8.08 -11.70
CA LYS A 211 8.67 7.11 -10.75
C LYS A 211 7.25 7.53 -10.39
N LEU A 212 6.28 6.66 -10.65
CA LEU A 212 4.89 6.95 -10.35
C LEU A 212 4.55 6.60 -8.90
N LYS A 213 3.52 7.25 -8.34
CA LYS A 213 3.04 7.02 -6.97
C LYS A 213 2.50 5.60 -6.70
N HIS A 214 2.30 4.80 -7.76
CA HIS A 214 1.79 3.43 -7.66
C HIS A 214 2.94 2.48 -7.34
N MET A 215 3.27 2.35 -6.06
CA MET A 215 4.32 1.48 -5.55
C MET A 215 3.72 0.19 -4.96
N VAL A 216 4.43 -0.93 -5.11
CA VAL A 216 3.98 -2.25 -4.64
C VAL A 216 3.77 -2.26 -3.13
N ILE A 217 4.66 -1.62 -2.38
CA ILE A 217 4.58 -1.56 -0.92
C ILE A 217 3.25 -0.95 -0.42
N ASP A 218 2.70 0.00 -1.17
CA ASP A 218 1.43 0.63 -0.82
C ASP A 218 0.21 -0.21 -1.22
N LYS A 219 0.38 -1.22 -2.06
CA LYS A 219 -0.70 -2.07 -2.60
C LYS A 219 -0.68 -3.48 -2.04
N MET A 220 0.47 -3.98 -1.62
CA MET A 220 0.60 -5.30 -1.03
C MET A 220 -0.29 -5.42 0.20
N HIS A 221 -1.10 -6.48 0.24
CA HIS A 221 -1.96 -6.77 1.36
C HIS A 221 -1.95 -8.26 1.67
N ALA A 222 -1.76 -8.60 2.93
CA ALA A 222 -1.84 -9.95 3.44
C ALA A 222 -2.52 -9.94 4.81
N ARG A 223 -3.28 -10.99 5.08
CA ARG A 223 -3.93 -11.19 6.37
C ARG A 223 -3.89 -12.67 6.75
N ALA A 224 -3.55 -12.96 7.99
CA ALA A 224 -3.80 -14.27 8.60
C ALA A 224 -5.02 -14.17 9.53
N ARG A 225 -4.83 -13.74 10.77
CA ARG A 225 -5.86 -13.40 11.75
C ARG A 225 -5.77 -11.93 12.06
N GLY A 226 -6.90 -11.26 12.27
CA GLY A 226 -6.92 -9.83 12.52
C GLY A 226 -8.29 -9.34 13.01
N PRO A 227 -8.57 -8.04 12.94
CA PRO A 227 -9.79 -7.43 13.44
C PRO A 227 -11.03 -7.98 12.74
N ARG A 228 -12.12 -8.11 13.49
CA ARG A 228 -13.42 -8.58 13.00
C ARG A 228 -14.47 -7.48 13.18
N GLN A 229 -15.50 -7.51 12.35
CA GLN A 229 -16.67 -6.64 12.50
C GLN A 229 -17.44 -6.97 13.78
N VAL A 230 -18.00 -5.96 14.43
CA VAL A 230 -18.74 -6.15 15.69
C VAL A 230 -20.05 -6.90 15.46
N LEU A 231 -20.80 -6.55 14.42
CA LEU A 231 -22.12 -7.10 14.16
C LEU A 231 -22.05 -8.54 13.64
N THR A 232 -21.32 -8.78 12.55
CA THR A 232 -21.28 -10.07 11.86
C THR A 232 -20.17 -10.99 12.34
N ARG A 233 -19.20 -10.47 13.08
CA ARG A 233 -17.96 -11.15 13.49
C ARG A 233 -17.13 -11.69 12.32
N GLN A 234 -17.42 -11.27 11.11
CA GLN A 234 -16.62 -11.56 9.93
C GLN A 234 -15.36 -10.70 9.91
N PRO A 235 -14.30 -11.10 9.18
CA PRO A 235 -13.16 -10.24 8.96
C PRO A 235 -13.58 -8.86 8.45
N THR A 236 -12.91 -7.81 8.92
CA THR A 236 -13.14 -6.46 8.41
C THR A 236 -12.82 -6.40 6.92
N GLU A 237 -13.37 -5.43 6.21
CA GLU A 237 -13.10 -5.18 4.80
C GLU A 237 -12.07 -4.07 4.64
N GLY A 238 -11.21 -4.21 3.62
CA GLY A 238 -10.27 -3.20 3.20
C GLY A 238 -8.89 -3.29 3.87
N ARG A 239 -7.87 -2.95 3.07
CA ARG A 239 -6.46 -2.97 3.46
C ARG A 239 -6.17 -2.02 4.65
N SER A 240 -6.83 -0.87 4.70
CA SER A 240 -6.63 0.13 5.76
C SER A 240 -7.03 -0.36 7.14
N ARG A 241 -7.95 -1.32 7.20
CA ARG A 241 -8.45 -1.94 8.43
C ARG A 241 -7.85 -3.31 8.70
N GLU A 242 -6.77 -3.67 8.00
CA GLU A 242 -6.17 -5.00 8.06
C GLU A 242 -7.20 -6.11 7.77
N GLY A 243 -8.09 -5.83 6.83
CA GLY A 243 -9.21 -6.68 6.48
C GLY A 243 -8.83 -7.89 5.65
N GLY A 244 -9.79 -8.82 5.51
CA GLY A 244 -9.66 -9.99 4.65
C GLY A 244 -9.92 -9.67 3.18
N LEU A 245 -9.67 -10.68 2.35
CA LEU A 245 -10.09 -10.69 0.96
C LEU A 245 -11.47 -11.35 0.87
N ARG A 246 -12.32 -10.83 -0.01
CA ARG A 246 -13.66 -11.37 -0.22
C ARG A 246 -13.60 -12.62 -1.10
N LEU A 247 -14.15 -13.72 -0.63
CA LEU A 247 -14.57 -14.83 -1.47
C LEU A 247 -15.98 -14.53 -1.97
N GLY A 248 -16.11 -14.08 -3.21
CA GLY A 248 -17.39 -13.70 -3.79
C GLY A 248 -18.27 -14.90 -4.12
N GLU A 249 -19.49 -14.63 -4.61
CA GLU A 249 -20.45 -15.66 -4.98
C GLU A 249 -19.97 -16.50 -6.17
N MET A 250 -19.35 -15.85 -7.16
CA MET A 250 -18.80 -16.55 -8.33
C MET A 250 -17.63 -17.47 -7.97
N GLU A 251 -16.76 -17.04 -7.06
CA GLU A 251 -15.67 -17.88 -6.54
C GLU A 251 -16.19 -19.06 -5.73
N ARG A 252 -17.26 -18.87 -4.95
CA ARG A 252 -17.97 -19.97 -4.28
C ARG A 252 -18.49 -20.98 -5.28
N ASP A 253 -19.13 -20.54 -6.35
CA ASP A 253 -19.71 -21.40 -7.40
C ASP A 253 -18.63 -22.23 -8.09
N CYS A 254 -17.46 -21.65 -8.31
CA CYS A 254 -16.29 -22.36 -8.82
C CYS A 254 -15.87 -23.51 -7.87
N LEU A 255 -15.78 -23.26 -6.57
CA LEU A 255 -15.43 -24.28 -5.58
C LEU A 255 -16.49 -25.39 -5.48
N ILE A 256 -17.76 -25.06 -5.64
CA ILE A 256 -18.84 -26.04 -5.72
C ILE A 256 -18.68 -26.91 -6.98
N GLY A 257 -18.39 -26.32 -8.13
CA GLY A 257 -18.15 -27.03 -9.38
C GLY A 257 -16.97 -28.01 -9.32
N TYR A 258 -15.93 -27.68 -8.55
CA TYR A 258 -14.82 -28.60 -8.27
C TYR A 258 -15.15 -29.69 -7.24
N GLY A 259 -16.27 -29.62 -6.54
CA GLY A 259 -16.60 -30.52 -5.45
C GLY A 259 -15.73 -30.40 -4.20
N ALA A 260 -15.03 -29.30 -4.03
CA ALA A 260 -14.10 -29.04 -2.93
C ALA A 260 -14.82 -28.64 -1.63
N SER A 261 -15.62 -29.56 -1.06
CA SER A 261 -16.48 -29.30 0.10
C SER A 261 -15.69 -28.91 1.37
N MET A 262 -14.57 -29.56 1.61
CA MET A 262 -13.73 -29.26 2.79
C MET A 262 -13.12 -27.86 2.71
N LEU A 263 -12.62 -27.47 1.54
CA LEU A 263 -12.10 -26.11 1.32
C LEU A 263 -13.20 -25.08 1.45
N LEU A 264 -14.38 -25.35 0.90
CA LEU A 264 -15.53 -24.47 1.01
C LEU A 264 -15.94 -24.23 2.47
N ASN A 265 -16.03 -25.30 3.24
CA ASN A 265 -16.34 -25.23 4.68
C ASN A 265 -15.26 -24.45 5.44
N GLU A 266 -13.99 -24.70 5.18
CA GLU A 266 -12.88 -23.96 5.82
C GLU A 266 -12.94 -22.48 5.48
N ARG A 267 -13.13 -22.11 4.22
CA ARG A 267 -13.17 -20.69 3.80
C ARG A 267 -14.39 -19.93 4.29
N LEU A 268 -15.58 -20.53 4.26
CA LEU A 268 -16.82 -19.86 4.64
C LEU A 268 -17.12 -19.90 6.14
N MET A 269 -16.55 -20.83 6.88
CA MET A 269 -16.83 -20.98 8.31
C MET A 269 -15.57 -20.87 9.15
N THR A 270 -14.64 -21.82 9.08
CA THR A 270 -13.51 -21.89 10.02
C THR A 270 -12.61 -20.67 9.98
N SER A 271 -12.22 -20.22 8.80
CA SER A 271 -11.37 -19.03 8.62
C SER A 271 -12.14 -17.71 8.60
N SER A 272 -13.47 -17.74 8.55
CA SER A 272 -14.33 -16.57 8.55
C SER A 272 -14.96 -16.31 9.91
N ASP A 273 -16.19 -16.81 10.13
CA ASP A 273 -17.03 -16.49 11.28
C ASP A 273 -17.59 -17.70 12.02
N GLY A 274 -16.89 -18.82 11.98
CA GLY A 274 -17.29 -20.03 12.72
C GLY A 274 -17.56 -19.74 14.19
N PHE A 275 -18.70 -20.19 14.67
CA PHE A 275 -19.18 -19.95 16.03
C PHE A 275 -19.92 -21.18 16.58
N LYS A 276 -19.65 -21.51 17.83
CA LYS A 276 -20.28 -22.62 18.52
C LYS A 276 -21.60 -22.16 19.16
N VAL A 277 -22.70 -22.78 18.77
CA VAL A 277 -24.03 -22.55 19.31
C VAL A 277 -24.57 -23.80 19.98
N HIS A 278 -25.47 -23.65 20.91
CA HIS A 278 -26.21 -24.75 21.52
C HIS A 278 -27.63 -24.77 20.94
N VAL A 279 -28.06 -25.94 20.50
CA VAL A 279 -29.39 -26.16 19.93
C VAL A 279 -30.07 -27.23 20.74
N CYS A 280 -31.34 -27.01 21.07
CA CYS A 280 -32.16 -28.00 21.76
C CYS A 280 -32.71 -29.01 20.74
N GLU A 281 -32.45 -30.29 20.93
CA GLU A 281 -32.96 -31.40 20.07
C GLU A 281 -34.50 -31.45 20.09
N GLN A 282 -35.13 -31.09 21.19
CA GLN A 282 -36.57 -31.24 21.40
C GLN A 282 -37.35 -30.12 20.66
N CYS A 283 -36.95 -28.87 20.81
CA CYS A 283 -37.67 -27.76 20.20
C CYS A 283 -36.99 -27.16 18.97
N GLY A 284 -35.74 -27.52 18.67
CA GLY A 284 -34.99 -27.01 17.51
C GLY A 284 -34.54 -25.57 17.62
N LEU A 285 -34.67 -24.94 18.80
CA LEU A 285 -34.30 -23.53 18.99
C LEU A 285 -32.88 -23.38 19.53
N LEU A 286 -32.31 -22.20 19.27
CA LEU A 286 -31.02 -21.81 19.85
C LEU A 286 -31.19 -21.64 21.37
N GLY A 287 -30.39 -22.37 22.12
CA GLY A 287 -30.34 -22.29 23.59
C GLY A 287 -29.08 -21.60 24.09
N HIS A 288 -29.05 -21.35 25.40
CA HIS A 288 -27.83 -20.96 26.10
C HIS A 288 -27.01 -22.20 26.47
N ALA A 289 -25.70 -22.07 26.71
CA ALA A 289 -24.79 -23.18 26.97
C ALA A 289 -25.24 -24.20 28.04
N ALA A 290 -26.10 -23.81 28.97
CA ALA A 290 -26.56 -24.64 30.05
C ALA A 290 -28.11 -24.79 30.15
N TRP A 291 -28.88 -24.15 29.27
CA TRP A 291 -30.33 -24.08 29.45
C TRP A 291 -31.09 -23.82 28.15
N CYS A 292 -32.12 -24.60 27.90
CA CYS A 292 -33.14 -24.31 26.88
C CYS A 292 -34.30 -23.56 27.51
N ARG A 293 -34.53 -22.31 27.13
CA ARG A 293 -35.57 -21.47 27.71
C ARG A 293 -36.99 -21.93 27.34
N ALA A 294 -37.14 -22.47 26.12
CA ALA A 294 -38.45 -22.92 25.63
C ALA A 294 -38.90 -24.23 26.27
N CYS A 295 -37.97 -25.19 26.47
CA CYS A 295 -38.28 -26.50 27.07
C CYS A 295 -38.00 -26.58 28.58
N SER A 296 -37.40 -25.54 29.16
CA SER A 296 -36.99 -25.49 30.57
C SER A 296 -36.12 -26.68 31.02
N THR A 297 -35.25 -27.19 30.11
CA THR A 297 -34.40 -28.35 30.40
C THR A 297 -32.92 -28.11 30.05
N ARG A 298 -32.04 -28.90 30.68
CA ARG A 298 -30.59 -28.91 30.41
C ARG A 298 -30.16 -30.13 29.59
N GLN A 299 -31.00 -31.16 29.49
CA GLN A 299 -30.59 -32.50 29.05
C GLN A 299 -30.48 -32.67 27.52
N HIS A 300 -31.20 -31.87 26.74
CA HIS A 300 -31.30 -32.05 25.30
C HIS A 300 -30.57 -30.97 24.49
N LEU A 301 -29.52 -30.37 25.06
CA LEU A 301 -28.72 -29.36 24.38
C LEU A 301 -27.51 -29.97 23.67
N ARG A 302 -27.41 -29.79 22.39
CA ARG A 302 -26.27 -30.21 21.55
C ARG A 302 -25.51 -29.01 21.05
N GLN A 303 -24.19 -29.12 21.02
CA GLN A 303 -23.31 -28.11 20.47
C GLN A 303 -23.17 -28.32 18.97
N LEU A 304 -23.41 -27.24 18.22
CA LEU A 304 -23.27 -27.18 16.78
C LEU A 304 -22.35 -26.02 16.39
N GLU A 305 -21.57 -26.20 15.37
CA GLU A 305 -20.75 -25.11 14.81
C GLU A 305 -21.42 -24.60 13.53
N ILE A 306 -21.73 -23.30 13.52
CA ILE A 306 -22.37 -22.61 12.38
C ILE A 306 -21.70 -21.26 12.15
N PRO A 307 -21.82 -20.66 10.96
CA PRO A 307 -21.40 -19.28 10.74
C PRO A 307 -22.16 -18.31 11.68
N TYR A 308 -21.46 -17.35 12.25
CA TYR A 308 -22.09 -16.36 13.14
C TYR A 308 -23.15 -15.54 12.42
N ALA A 309 -22.94 -15.22 11.14
CA ALA A 309 -23.93 -14.53 10.32
C ALA A 309 -25.24 -15.33 10.19
N CYS A 310 -25.17 -16.68 10.10
CA CYS A 310 -26.34 -17.54 10.11
C CYS A 310 -27.09 -17.50 11.46
N LYS A 311 -26.34 -17.50 12.58
CA LYS A 311 -26.93 -17.31 13.90
C LYS A 311 -27.64 -15.95 13.99
N LEU A 312 -27.03 -14.90 13.49
CA LEU A 312 -27.60 -13.55 13.47
C LEU A 312 -28.89 -13.54 12.66
N LEU A 313 -28.89 -14.13 11.46
CA LEU A 313 -30.08 -14.25 10.62
C LEU A 313 -31.24 -14.96 11.35
N PHE A 314 -30.96 -16.07 12.06
CA PHE A 314 -32.00 -16.77 12.81
C PHE A 314 -32.59 -15.89 13.92
N GLN A 315 -31.78 -15.10 14.59
CA GLN A 315 -32.26 -14.18 15.63
C GLN A 315 -33.06 -13.01 15.05
N GLU A 316 -32.65 -12.47 13.89
CA GLU A 316 -33.39 -11.43 13.17
C GLU A 316 -34.75 -11.93 12.69
N LEU A 317 -34.82 -13.16 12.12
CA LEU A 317 -36.07 -13.80 11.75
C LEU A 317 -37.00 -13.98 12.95
N GLN A 318 -36.43 -14.42 14.09
CA GLN A 318 -37.23 -14.56 15.34
C GLN A 318 -37.77 -13.20 15.82
N SER A 319 -37.08 -12.10 15.64
CA SER A 319 -37.55 -10.77 15.99
C SER A 319 -38.74 -10.34 15.10
N MET A 320 -38.86 -10.89 13.90
CA MET A 320 -39.98 -10.68 12.96
C MET A 320 -41.09 -11.72 13.10
N ASN A 321 -41.13 -12.47 14.21
CA ASN A 321 -42.07 -13.55 14.47
C ASN A 321 -41.97 -14.77 13.54
N VAL A 322 -40.87 -14.94 12.84
CA VAL A 322 -40.57 -16.13 12.03
C VAL A 322 -39.59 -17.02 12.82
N ILE A 323 -40.02 -18.21 13.20
CA ILE A 323 -39.24 -19.10 14.07
C ILE A 323 -38.55 -20.21 13.25
N PRO A 324 -37.25 -20.08 12.94
CA PRO A 324 -36.49 -21.20 12.37
C PRO A 324 -36.21 -22.27 13.43
N ARG A 325 -36.61 -23.52 13.13
CA ARG A 325 -36.34 -24.68 13.98
C ARG A 325 -35.34 -25.60 13.30
N LEU A 326 -34.24 -25.85 13.98
CA LEU A 326 -33.18 -26.74 13.48
C LEU A 326 -33.52 -28.17 13.83
N LYS A 327 -33.60 -29.05 12.83
CA LYS A 327 -33.75 -30.48 13.01
C LYS A 327 -32.36 -31.12 13.00
N LEU A 328 -31.96 -31.66 14.14
CA LEU A 328 -30.69 -32.37 14.27
C LEU A 328 -30.86 -33.83 13.92
N THR A 329 -29.96 -34.34 13.08
CA THR A 329 -29.84 -35.80 12.80
C THR A 329 -28.60 -36.28 13.51
N PRO A 330 -28.70 -37.41 14.27
CA PRO A 330 -27.50 -38.04 14.84
C PRO A 330 -26.57 -38.46 13.69
N LYS A 331 -25.27 -38.33 13.90
CA LYS A 331 -24.25 -38.86 12.98
C LYS A 331 -24.22 -40.37 13.08
#